data_6baecfd9ea6cabbca0b6be1a1d8a8b1c
#
_entry.id   6baecfd9ea6cabbca0b6be1a1d8a8b1c
#
_cell.length_a   1.000
_cell.length_b   1.000
_cell.length_c   1.000
_cell.angle_alpha   90.00
_cell.angle_beta   90.00
_cell.angle_gamma   90.00
#
_symmetry.space_group_name_H-M   'P 1'
#
loop_
_entity.id
_entity.type
_entity.pdbx_description
1 polymer ?
#
loop_
_entity_poly.entity_id
_entity_poly.type
_entity_poly.pdbx_seq_one_letter_code
_entity_poly.pdbx_strand_id
1 'polypeptide(L)'
;MEPQIGFCTNSDGARIAYSVLGQGSVMVWLPAYFAVINSYNKVPEARNFLNSLARYHTVVIYDMRGTGLSDRNRTDFTLESELVDLETVINHLKLNEVILLGDSHCGPVAIAYATRHPERVTHLLLYGTYANFRKFISEKLTTSIASLLGQPRNWLGTRTIASLLSPSSNINELELFEKIHRESVTPEVNARLVEMFFEFDVTQLCPYVKSPTLVMHRKGDRFIPFKAGLELASLIPNSRFIPLEGNSHFPFFGDVDSILKNSLQFLGDPFTDIQESAAAQSETKQLCHDVFISFAFPDRESAAKIYSHLKGNGINPFWCEDITAGQDYPQLLGDAIRNSRSFLLVVSSSSDNSTSVRKETAIAHNNKKAIIPVRIEEILPKNLEYLIANNLFFDAFPHPLEQHLTRLTNDIKKTIGSRAGKKRASRK
;
A
#
# COMPACT_ATOMS: atom_id res chain seq x y z
N MET A 1 -13.14 -4.14 -9.71
CA MET A 1 -14.39 -3.33 -9.71
C MET A 1 -13.97 -1.87 -9.87
N GLU A 2 -14.70 -1.10 -10.68
CA GLU A 2 -14.43 0.33 -10.81
C GLU A 2 -15.25 1.10 -9.78
N PRO A 3 -14.68 2.08 -9.07
CA PRO A 3 -15.38 2.87 -8.09
C PRO A 3 -16.37 3.84 -8.77
N GLN A 4 -17.57 3.94 -8.23
CA GLN A 4 -18.56 4.93 -8.66
C GLN A 4 -18.36 6.22 -7.88
N ILE A 5 -18.04 7.31 -8.58
CA ILE A 5 -17.82 8.63 -7.98
C ILE A 5 -19.12 9.44 -8.05
N GLY A 6 -19.53 10.01 -6.93
CA GLY A 6 -20.68 10.89 -6.81
C GLY A 6 -20.38 12.15 -5.99
N PHE A 7 -21.34 13.04 -5.91
CA PHE A 7 -21.22 14.30 -5.17
C PHE A 7 -22.51 14.56 -4.36
N CYS A 8 -22.34 15.13 -3.19
CA CYS A 8 -23.44 15.67 -2.38
C CYS A 8 -23.07 17.06 -1.88
N THR A 9 -24.06 17.83 -1.43
CA THR A 9 -23.85 19.16 -0.87
C THR A 9 -24.35 19.17 0.57
N ASN A 10 -23.54 19.62 1.50
CA ASN A 10 -23.90 19.70 2.91
C ASN A 10 -24.70 20.96 3.25
N SER A 11 -25.11 21.09 4.51
CA SER A 11 -25.96 22.18 4.98
C SER A 11 -25.29 23.55 4.93
N ASP A 12 -23.96 23.62 4.93
CA ASP A 12 -23.18 24.86 4.81
C ASP A 12 -22.72 25.19 3.37
N GLY A 13 -23.26 24.43 2.40
CA GLY A 13 -23.05 24.64 0.98
C GLY A 13 -21.77 24.03 0.41
N ALA A 14 -20.99 23.29 1.19
CA ALA A 14 -19.81 22.60 0.68
C ALA A 14 -20.19 21.35 -0.14
N ARG A 15 -19.63 21.22 -1.34
CA ARG A 15 -19.77 20.05 -2.18
C ARG A 15 -18.73 19.01 -1.78
N ILE A 16 -19.20 17.81 -1.43
CA ILE A 16 -18.41 16.68 -0.99
C ILE A 16 -18.43 15.59 -2.06
N ALA A 17 -17.26 15.18 -2.51
CA ALA A 17 -17.08 14.04 -3.41
C ALA A 17 -16.98 12.75 -2.61
N TYR A 18 -17.67 11.70 -3.09
CA TYR A 18 -17.58 10.36 -2.50
C TYR A 18 -17.41 9.30 -3.59
N SER A 19 -16.96 8.14 -3.18
CA SER A 19 -16.83 6.96 -4.04
C SER A 19 -17.38 5.73 -3.34
N VAL A 20 -18.05 4.86 -4.10
CA VAL A 20 -18.68 3.63 -3.61
C VAL A 20 -18.10 2.45 -4.38
N LEU A 21 -17.69 1.41 -3.66
CA LEU A 21 -17.10 0.20 -4.21
C LEU A 21 -17.54 -1.04 -3.43
N GLY A 22 -17.81 -2.16 -4.11
CA GLY A 22 -18.14 -3.43 -3.46
C GLY A 22 -19.63 -3.64 -3.22
N GLN A 23 -19.95 -4.67 -2.43
CA GLN A 23 -21.30 -5.07 -2.05
C GLN A 23 -21.29 -5.67 -0.64
N GLY A 24 -22.40 -5.62 0.07
CA GLY A 24 -22.53 -6.13 1.44
C GLY A 24 -22.84 -5.02 2.46
N SER A 25 -22.58 -5.28 3.74
CA SER A 25 -22.72 -4.29 4.80
C SER A 25 -21.87 -3.06 4.53
N VAL A 26 -22.38 -1.89 4.87
CA VAL A 26 -21.73 -0.63 4.48
C VAL A 26 -20.60 -0.28 5.44
N MET A 27 -19.42 -0.06 4.92
CA MET A 27 -18.27 0.48 5.63
C MET A 27 -17.96 1.89 5.10
N VAL A 28 -18.00 2.90 5.95
CA VAL A 28 -17.53 4.24 5.61
C VAL A 28 -16.10 4.36 6.13
N TRP A 29 -15.15 4.46 5.23
CA TRP A 29 -13.76 4.72 5.59
C TRP A 29 -13.49 6.21 5.51
N LEU A 30 -13.17 6.78 6.68
CA LEU A 30 -12.80 8.18 6.83
C LEU A 30 -11.29 8.31 6.57
N PRO A 31 -10.86 8.68 5.36
CA PRO A 31 -9.45 8.62 4.99
C PRO A 31 -8.66 9.75 5.62
N ALA A 32 -7.39 9.47 5.96
CA ALA A 32 -6.43 10.52 6.30
C ALA A 32 -6.28 11.49 5.12
N TYR A 33 -5.95 12.74 5.40
CA TYR A 33 -5.96 13.82 4.40
C TYR A 33 -5.04 13.64 3.18
N PHE A 34 -4.07 12.72 3.25
CA PHE A 34 -3.29 12.28 2.10
C PHE A 34 -4.04 11.29 1.20
N ALA A 35 -5.09 10.65 1.73
CA ALA A 35 -5.82 9.60 1.07
C ALA A 35 -7.10 10.19 0.46
N VAL A 36 -6.99 10.75 -0.72
CA VAL A 36 -8.12 11.24 -1.51
C VAL A 36 -8.55 10.19 -2.53
N ILE A 37 -9.79 10.26 -3.01
CA ILE A 37 -10.38 9.30 -3.97
C ILE A 37 -9.43 9.03 -5.14
N ASN A 38 -8.83 10.07 -5.73
CA ASN A 38 -7.89 9.92 -6.84
C ASN A 38 -6.57 9.22 -6.46
N SER A 39 -6.16 9.26 -5.19
CA SER A 39 -4.90 8.63 -4.76
C SER A 39 -4.99 7.10 -4.76
N TYR A 40 -6.16 6.54 -4.47
CA TYR A 40 -6.38 5.09 -4.52
C TYR A 40 -6.16 4.51 -5.91
N ASN A 41 -6.38 5.29 -6.96
CA ASN A 41 -6.07 4.86 -8.32
C ASN A 41 -4.58 4.94 -8.66
N LYS A 42 -3.82 5.80 -7.98
CA LYS A 42 -2.39 6.06 -8.25
C LYS A 42 -1.46 5.23 -7.38
N VAL A 43 -1.93 4.73 -6.24
CA VAL A 43 -1.15 3.91 -5.29
C VAL A 43 -1.70 2.47 -5.32
N PRO A 44 -0.99 1.53 -5.97
CA PRO A 44 -1.47 0.14 -6.12
C PRO A 44 -1.77 -0.54 -4.79
N GLU A 45 -0.99 -0.27 -3.75
CA GLU A 45 -1.16 -0.83 -2.40
C GLU A 45 -2.47 -0.35 -1.77
N ALA A 46 -2.77 0.94 -1.88
CA ALA A 46 -4.03 1.52 -1.38
C ALA A 46 -5.25 0.95 -2.12
N ARG A 47 -5.14 0.80 -3.46
CA ARG A 47 -6.17 0.16 -4.28
C ARG A 47 -6.41 -1.30 -3.87
N ASN A 48 -5.34 -2.05 -3.64
CA ASN A 48 -5.43 -3.45 -3.23
C ASN A 48 -6.07 -3.59 -1.85
N PHE A 49 -5.73 -2.70 -0.91
CA PHE A 49 -6.34 -2.65 0.41
C PHE A 49 -7.85 -2.37 0.31
N LEU A 50 -8.25 -1.33 -0.43
CA LEU A 50 -9.64 -0.98 -0.69
C LEU A 50 -10.41 -2.15 -1.34
N ASN A 51 -9.84 -2.77 -2.38
CA ASN A 51 -10.43 -3.92 -3.05
C ASN A 51 -10.60 -5.14 -2.12
N SER A 52 -9.70 -5.32 -1.15
CA SER A 52 -9.79 -6.41 -0.18
C SER A 52 -10.97 -6.22 0.78
N LEU A 53 -11.21 -4.99 1.24
CA LEU A 53 -12.40 -4.66 2.03
C LEU A 53 -13.68 -4.77 1.19
N ALA A 54 -13.64 -4.30 -0.07
CA ALA A 54 -14.77 -4.28 -0.99
C ALA A 54 -15.23 -5.69 -1.46
N ARG A 55 -14.48 -6.74 -1.14
CA ARG A 55 -14.94 -8.14 -1.36
C ARG A 55 -16.07 -8.54 -0.41
N TYR A 56 -16.13 -7.93 0.76
CA TYR A 56 -17.06 -8.28 1.84
C TYR A 56 -18.04 -7.16 2.16
N HIS A 57 -17.68 -5.91 1.84
CA HIS A 57 -18.41 -4.73 2.21
C HIS A 57 -18.68 -3.81 1.01
N THR A 58 -19.74 -3.02 1.12
CA THR A 58 -19.87 -1.79 0.33
C THR A 58 -19.00 -0.74 1.00
N VAL A 59 -17.84 -0.43 0.42
CA VAL A 59 -16.92 0.57 0.97
C VAL A 59 -17.22 1.93 0.38
N VAL A 60 -17.52 2.89 1.25
CA VAL A 60 -17.70 4.29 0.94
C VAL A 60 -16.48 5.05 1.42
N ILE A 61 -15.84 5.81 0.54
CA ILE A 61 -14.80 6.78 0.88
C ILE A 61 -15.24 8.16 0.38
N TYR A 62 -14.80 9.22 1.02
CA TYR A 62 -15.09 10.59 0.57
C TYR A 62 -13.86 11.49 0.71
N ASP A 63 -13.80 12.55 -0.07
CA ASP A 63 -12.79 13.59 0.09
C ASP A 63 -13.31 14.64 1.08
N MET A 64 -12.52 14.95 2.11
CA MET A 64 -12.84 16.02 3.04
C MET A 64 -13.02 17.36 2.29
N ARG A 65 -13.83 18.27 2.85
CA ARG A 65 -13.83 19.68 2.39
C ARG A 65 -12.39 20.20 2.27
N GLY A 66 -12.10 21.02 1.30
CA GLY A 66 -10.75 21.53 1.06
C GLY A 66 -9.83 20.59 0.29
N THR A 67 -10.20 19.33 0.07
CA THR A 67 -9.29 18.32 -0.53
C THR A 67 -9.89 17.63 -1.76
N GLY A 68 -9.02 17.06 -2.56
CA GLY A 68 -9.35 16.14 -3.66
C GLY A 68 -10.34 16.70 -4.68
N LEU A 69 -11.46 16.00 -4.84
CA LEU A 69 -12.56 16.34 -5.74
C LEU A 69 -13.68 17.16 -5.04
N SER A 70 -13.62 17.29 -3.70
CA SER A 70 -14.52 18.15 -2.93
C SER A 70 -14.18 19.63 -3.14
N ASP A 71 -15.04 20.53 -2.63
CA ASP A 71 -14.78 21.98 -2.72
C ASP A 71 -13.44 22.32 -2.07
N ARG A 72 -12.49 22.84 -2.87
CA ARG A 72 -11.09 23.03 -2.48
C ARG A 72 -10.81 24.35 -1.79
N ASN A 73 -11.73 25.30 -1.85
CA ASN A 73 -11.54 26.66 -1.32
C ASN A 73 -12.15 26.83 0.08
N ARG A 74 -12.23 25.74 0.85
CA ARG A 74 -12.75 25.73 2.22
C ARG A 74 -11.59 25.76 3.19
N THR A 75 -11.72 26.56 4.25
CA THR A 75 -10.74 26.68 5.34
C THR A 75 -11.39 26.65 6.72
N ASP A 76 -12.68 26.36 6.78
CA ASP A 76 -13.52 26.26 7.96
C ASP A 76 -13.47 24.84 8.57
N PHE A 77 -12.29 24.44 9.01
CA PHE A 77 -12.04 23.10 9.55
C PHE A 77 -12.25 23.07 11.06
N THR A 78 -13.16 22.25 11.51
CA THR A 78 -13.43 21.92 12.92
C THR A 78 -13.92 20.50 13.01
N LEU A 79 -13.91 19.91 14.21
CA LEU A 79 -14.51 18.57 14.41
C LEU A 79 -15.99 18.58 13.96
N GLU A 80 -16.72 19.66 14.21
CA GLU A 80 -18.12 19.78 13.82
C GLU A 80 -18.30 19.84 12.30
N SER A 81 -17.45 20.56 11.58
CA SER A 81 -17.52 20.61 10.12
C SER A 81 -17.25 19.27 9.47
N GLU A 82 -16.31 18.49 10.02
CA GLU A 82 -16.03 17.12 9.57
C GLU A 82 -17.21 16.16 9.84
N LEU A 83 -17.90 16.32 10.98
CA LEU A 83 -19.10 15.56 11.29
C LEU A 83 -20.25 15.89 10.34
N VAL A 84 -20.42 17.16 9.97
CA VAL A 84 -21.44 17.59 8.98
C VAL A 84 -21.15 16.95 7.61
N ASP A 85 -19.87 16.88 7.19
CA ASP A 85 -19.51 16.24 5.93
C ASP A 85 -19.80 14.73 5.95
N LEU A 86 -19.39 14.03 7.00
CA LEU A 86 -19.63 12.60 7.17
C LEU A 86 -21.15 12.31 7.19
N GLU A 87 -21.91 13.07 7.98
CA GLU A 87 -23.37 12.90 8.09
C GLU A 87 -24.07 13.16 6.76
N THR A 88 -23.59 14.17 5.99
CA THR A 88 -24.12 14.47 4.66
C THR A 88 -23.95 13.29 3.70
N VAL A 89 -22.77 12.67 3.67
CA VAL A 89 -22.51 11.49 2.82
C VAL A 89 -23.41 10.33 3.25
N ILE A 90 -23.48 10.03 4.54
CA ILE A 90 -24.30 8.95 5.10
C ILE A 90 -25.78 9.16 4.77
N ASN A 91 -26.31 10.38 4.94
CA ASN A 91 -27.71 10.71 4.66
C ASN A 91 -28.03 10.74 3.16
N HIS A 92 -27.12 11.28 2.35
CA HIS A 92 -27.28 11.32 0.88
C HIS A 92 -27.40 9.91 0.29
N LEU A 93 -26.56 8.99 0.77
CA LEU A 93 -26.57 7.59 0.36
C LEU A 93 -27.67 6.76 1.07
N LYS A 94 -28.47 7.38 1.97
CA LYS A 94 -29.55 6.74 2.74
C LYS A 94 -29.09 5.52 3.54
N LEU A 95 -27.91 5.62 4.15
CA LEU A 95 -27.31 4.55 4.93
C LEU A 95 -27.92 4.54 6.33
N ASN A 96 -28.64 3.48 6.70
CA ASN A 96 -29.26 3.34 8.02
C ASN A 96 -28.25 2.89 9.07
N GLU A 97 -27.40 1.91 8.71
CA GLU A 97 -26.37 1.34 9.56
C GLU A 97 -25.04 1.34 8.83
N VAL A 98 -23.97 1.65 9.53
CA VAL A 98 -22.63 1.72 8.98
C VAL A 98 -21.58 1.14 9.93
N ILE A 99 -20.57 0.54 9.37
CA ILE A 99 -19.26 0.32 10.01
C ILE A 99 -18.43 1.58 9.75
N LEU A 100 -17.83 2.16 10.77
CA LEU A 100 -16.89 3.27 10.60
C LEU A 100 -15.45 2.78 10.71
N LEU A 101 -14.64 3.11 9.72
CA LEU A 101 -13.19 2.93 9.76
C LEU A 101 -12.54 4.32 9.81
N GLY A 102 -12.07 4.71 10.99
CA GLY A 102 -11.35 5.96 11.23
C GLY A 102 -9.85 5.71 11.38
N ASP A 103 -9.05 6.24 10.48
CA ASP A 103 -7.60 6.20 10.59
C ASP A 103 -7.02 7.59 10.83
N SER A 104 -5.85 7.65 11.48
CA SER A 104 -5.15 8.91 11.74
C SER A 104 -6.04 9.95 12.44
N HIS A 105 -6.09 11.19 11.93
CA HIS A 105 -6.90 12.28 12.47
C HIS A 105 -8.41 12.07 12.31
N CYS A 106 -8.87 11.15 11.46
CA CYS A 106 -10.30 10.84 11.31
C CYS A 106 -10.83 9.91 12.41
N GLY A 107 -9.98 9.29 13.24
CA GLY A 107 -10.42 8.55 14.41
C GLY A 107 -11.28 9.38 15.37
N PRO A 108 -10.86 10.60 15.78
CA PRO A 108 -11.73 11.50 16.57
C PRO A 108 -13.08 11.80 15.93
N VAL A 109 -13.15 11.99 14.61
CA VAL A 109 -14.41 12.21 13.88
C VAL A 109 -15.30 10.96 13.98
N ALA A 110 -14.74 9.78 13.75
CA ALA A 110 -15.48 8.51 13.84
C ALA A 110 -16.00 8.26 15.26
N ILE A 111 -15.20 8.55 16.31
CA ILE A 111 -15.58 8.46 17.72
C ILE A 111 -16.74 9.41 18.03
N ALA A 112 -16.62 10.68 17.63
CA ALA A 112 -17.64 11.68 17.88
C ALA A 112 -18.96 11.32 17.18
N TYR A 113 -18.90 10.84 15.94
CA TYR A 113 -20.07 10.36 15.21
C TYR A 113 -20.71 9.15 15.89
N ALA A 114 -19.93 8.14 16.25
CA ALA A 114 -20.43 6.93 16.93
C ALA A 114 -21.06 7.24 18.29
N THR A 115 -20.59 8.28 18.99
CA THR A 115 -21.17 8.72 20.25
C THR A 115 -22.50 9.46 20.05
N ARG A 116 -22.65 10.24 18.98
CA ARG A 116 -23.88 10.98 18.66
C ARG A 116 -24.97 10.09 18.07
N HIS A 117 -24.58 9.08 17.29
CA HIS A 117 -25.46 8.19 16.53
C HIS A 117 -25.19 6.71 16.84
N PRO A 118 -25.30 6.29 18.12
CA PRO A 118 -24.96 4.91 18.52
C PRO A 118 -25.87 3.86 17.86
N GLU A 119 -27.06 4.26 17.40
CA GLU A 119 -28.01 3.39 16.69
C GLU A 119 -27.61 3.14 15.24
N ARG A 120 -26.77 3.98 14.67
CA ARG A 120 -26.33 3.91 13.26
C ARG A 120 -24.97 3.23 13.09
N VAL A 121 -24.13 3.22 14.13
CA VAL A 121 -22.77 2.68 14.03
C VAL A 121 -22.73 1.28 14.61
N THR A 122 -22.71 0.28 13.73
CA THR A 122 -22.68 -1.14 14.12
C THR A 122 -21.32 -1.58 14.68
N HIS A 123 -20.23 -1.08 14.10
CA HIS A 123 -18.86 -1.35 14.52
C HIS A 123 -17.98 -0.13 14.29
N LEU A 124 -16.98 0.04 15.16
CA LEU A 124 -15.98 1.10 15.05
C LEU A 124 -14.59 0.50 14.93
N LEU A 125 -13.93 0.71 13.79
CA LEU A 125 -12.54 0.32 13.52
C LEU A 125 -11.67 1.56 13.60
N LEU A 126 -10.66 1.57 14.46
CA LEU A 126 -9.76 2.68 14.69
C LEU A 126 -8.32 2.24 14.43
N TYR A 127 -7.64 2.87 13.46
CA TYR A 127 -6.28 2.52 13.09
C TYR A 127 -5.34 3.72 13.20
N GLY A 128 -4.21 3.55 13.90
CA GLY A 128 -3.15 4.56 13.95
C GLY A 128 -3.64 5.93 14.40
N THR A 129 -4.51 6.01 15.40
CA THR A 129 -5.24 7.22 15.81
C THR A 129 -5.15 7.48 17.32
N TYR A 130 -5.87 8.48 17.79
CA TYR A 130 -5.77 9.05 19.13
C TYR A 130 -7.12 9.61 19.62
N ALA A 131 -7.23 9.85 20.95
CA ALA A 131 -8.31 10.65 21.52
C ALA A 131 -7.93 12.15 21.58
N ASN A 132 -6.68 12.46 21.94
CA ASN A 132 -6.13 13.81 21.98
C ASN A 132 -4.64 13.79 21.59
N PHE A 133 -4.32 14.35 20.41
CA PHE A 133 -2.96 14.29 19.90
C PHE A 133 -2.01 15.25 20.64
N ARG A 134 -2.51 16.36 21.19
CA ARG A 134 -1.68 17.33 21.94
C ARG A 134 -0.96 16.73 23.14
N LYS A 135 -1.45 15.62 23.69
CA LYS A 135 -0.78 14.88 24.77
C LYS A 135 0.57 14.27 24.35
N PHE A 136 0.76 14.06 23.05
CA PHE A 136 1.90 13.33 22.50
C PHE A 136 2.86 14.17 21.67
N ILE A 137 2.49 15.41 21.36
CA ILE A 137 3.27 16.34 20.56
C ILE A 137 3.37 17.71 21.26
N SER A 138 4.53 18.34 21.22
CA SER A 138 4.68 19.68 21.79
C SER A 138 4.08 20.75 20.85
N GLU A 139 3.55 21.82 21.45
CA GLU A 139 3.02 22.97 20.70
C GLU A 139 4.06 23.56 19.73
N LYS A 140 5.32 23.64 20.15
CA LYS A 140 6.42 24.11 19.29
C LYS A 140 6.58 23.23 18.04
N LEU A 141 6.47 21.91 18.18
CA LEU A 141 6.59 20.99 17.05
C LEU A 141 5.36 21.10 16.14
N THR A 142 4.16 21.22 16.69
CA THR A 142 2.90 21.45 15.95
C THR A 142 3.00 22.69 15.08
N THR A 143 3.41 23.83 15.68
CA THR A 143 3.58 25.10 14.95
C THR A 143 4.65 24.97 13.86
N SER A 144 5.74 24.25 14.13
CA SER A 144 6.80 24.03 13.13
C SER A 144 6.30 23.19 11.95
N ILE A 145 5.52 22.14 12.20
CA ILE A 145 4.93 21.31 11.15
C ILE A 145 3.94 22.12 10.31
N ALA A 146 3.02 22.84 10.94
CA ALA A 146 2.03 23.68 10.25
C ALA A 146 2.72 24.75 9.38
N SER A 147 3.73 25.44 9.93
CA SER A 147 4.53 26.43 9.20
C SER A 147 5.27 25.81 8.01
N LEU A 148 5.83 24.59 8.17
CA LEU A 148 6.55 23.89 7.10
C LEU A 148 5.62 23.49 5.97
N LEU A 149 4.42 23.01 6.28
CA LEU A 149 3.44 22.55 5.31
C LEU A 149 2.64 23.68 4.64
N GLY A 150 2.53 24.84 5.31
CA GLY A 150 1.81 26.01 4.80
C GLY A 150 2.61 26.87 3.81
N GLN A 151 3.88 26.55 3.54
CA GLN A 151 4.70 27.36 2.62
C GLN A 151 4.42 27.07 1.16
N PRO A 152 3.93 28.04 0.35
CA PRO A 152 3.42 27.80 -1.01
C PRO A 152 4.43 27.21 -2.00
N ARG A 153 5.73 27.38 -1.75
CA ARG A 153 6.80 26.94 -2.66
C ARG A 153 7.65 25.80 -2.10
N ASN A 154 7.39 25.34 -0.87
CA ASN A 154 8.26 24.39 -0.20
C ASN A 154 7.57 23.04 0.06
N TRP A 155 7.48 22.24 -0.98
CA TRP A 155 6.98 20.85 -0.87
C TRP A 155 7.98 19.91 -0.16
N LEU A 156 9.13 20.40 0.26
CA LEU A 156 10.07 19.63 1.08
C LEU A 156 9.42 19.19 2.41
N GLY A 157 8.55 20.04 2.97
CA GLY A 157 7.76 19.70 4.15
C GLY A 157 6.88 18.47 3.94
N THR A 158 6.19 18.39 2.81
CA THR A 158 5.36 17.23 2.45
C THR A 158 6.19 15.95 2.38
N ARG A 159 7.37 16.00 1.75
CA ARG A 159 8.28 14.83 1.66
C ARG A 159 8.80 14.42 3.03
N THR A 160 9.11 15.38 3.89
CA THR A 160 9.52 15.12 5.28
C THR A 160 8.40 14.42 6.05
N ILE A 161 7.16 14.93 5.97
CA ILE A 161 6.01 14.27 6.62
C ILE A 161 5.75 12.89 6.02
N ALA A 162 5.81 12.73 4.69
CA ALA A 162 5.67 11.44 4.04
C ALA A 162 6.72 10.42 4.54
N SER A 163 7.95 10.84 4.81
CA SER A 163 9.00 9.97 5.38
C SER A 163 8.75 9.60 6.84
N LEU A 164 7.99 10.40 7.60
CA LEU A 164 7.53 10.02 8.94
C LEU A 164 6.35 9.07 8.89
N LEU A 165 5.43 9.28 7.95
CA LEU A 165 4.26 8.42 7.73
C LEU A 165 4.63 7.04 7.18
N SER A 166 5.66 6.96 6.35
CA SER A 166 6.17 5.71 5.79
C SER A 166 7.69 5.68 5.76
N PRO A 167 8.35 5.38 6.90
CA PRO A 167 9.81 5.44 7.01
C PRO A 167 10.56 4.45 6.10
N SER A 168 9.90 3.43 5.63
CA SER A 168 10.46 2.41 4.73
C SER A 168 10.26 2.74 3.24
N SER A 169 9.61 3.86 2.92
CA SER A 169 9.38 4.29 1.53
C SER A 169 10.68 4.70 0.85
N ASN A 170 10.83 4.29 -0.40
CA ASN A 170 11.89 4.74 -1.27
C ASN A 170 11.62 6.15 -1.84
N ILE A 171 12.62 6.73 -2.50
CA ILE A 171 12.52 8.10 -3.02
C ILE A 171 11.37 8.29 -4.03
N ASN A 172 11.10 7.29 -4.88
CA ASN A 172 10.04 7.39 -5.88
C ASN A 172 8.65 7.37 -5.23
N GLU A 173 8.46 6.58 -4.16
CA GLU A 173 7.23 6.56 -3.38
C GLU A 173 7.01 7.89 -2.67
N LEU A 174 8.06 8.48 -2.08
CA LEU A 174 7.98 9.80 -1.46
C LEU A 174 7.65 10.90 -2.48
N GLU A 175 8.20 10.83 -3.70
CA GLU A 175 7.87 11.74 -4.80
C GLU A 175 6.42 11.56 -5.29
N LEU A 176 5.92 10.33 -5.32
CA LEU A 176 4.52 10.05 -5.63
C LEU A 176 3.59 10.64 -4.57
N PHE A 177 3.90 10.47 -3.28
CA PHE A 177 3.12 11.11 -2.20
C PHE A 177 3.14 12.62 -2.28
N GLU A 178 4.30 13.23 -2.53
CA GLU A 178 4.41 14.67 -2.72
C GLU A 178 3.53 15.14 -3.88
N LYS A 179 3.55 14.44 -5.01
CA LYS A 179 2.72 14.76 -6.18
C LYS A 179 1.23 14.65 -5.88
N ILE A 180 0.80 13.54 -5.26
CA ILE A 180 -0.61 13.31 -4.89
C ILE A 180 -1.08 14.41 -3.94
N HIS A 181 -0.29 14.73 -2.94
CA HIS A 181 -0.62 15.76 -1.96
C HIS A 181 -0.76 17.15 -2.61
N ARG A 182 0.18 17.51 -3.48
CA ARG A 182 0.14 18.76 -4.24
C ARG A 182 -1.10 18.89 -5.14
N GLU A 183 -1.52 17.78 -5.74
CA GLU A 183 -2.72 17.74 -6.55
C GLU A 183 -4.01 17.78 -5.72
N SER A 184 -3.94 17.39 -4.46
CA SER A 184 -5.11 17.18 -3.58
C SER A 184 -5.47 18.39 -2.74
N VAL A 185 -4.52 19.25 -2.41
CA VAL A 185 -4.73 20.36 -1.45
C VAL A 185 -3.91 21.59 -1.82
N THR A 186 -4.43 22.80 -1.50
CA THR A 186 -3.63 24.04 -1.61
C THR A 186 -2.76 24.23 -0.35
N PRO A 187 -1.66 24.97 -0.41
CA PRO A 187 -0.82 25.24 0.77
C PRO A 187 -1.58 25.87 1.94
N GLU A 188 -2.48 26.81 1.65
CA GLU A 188 -3.30 27.50 2.66
C GLU A 188 -4.24 26.52 3.36
N VAL A 189 -4.94 25.69 2.58
CA VAL A 189 -5.83 24.64 3.09
C VAL A 189 -5.03 23.63 3.90
N ASN A 190 -3.85 23.24 3.39
CA ASN A 190 -2.97 22.28 4.07
C ASN A 190 -2.54 22.74 5.46
N ALA A 191 -2.13 24.01 5.60
CA ALA A 191 -1.76 24.58 6.90
C ALA A 191 -2.92 24.53 7.89
N ARG A 192 -4.12 24.89 7.46
CA ARG A 192 -5.32 24.89 8.31
C ARG A 192 -5.75 23.49 8.70
N LEU A 193 -5.69 22.52 7.79
CA LEU A 193 -5.99 21.12 8.09
C LEU A 193 -5.05 20.56 9.16
N VAL A 194 -3.76 20.85 9.05
CA VAL A 194 -2.76 20.36 10.02
C VAL A 194 -3.00 20.98 11.40
N GLU A 195 -3.29 22.29 11.48
CA GLU A 195 -3.67 22.93 12.74
C GLU A 195 -4.86 22.25 13.38
N MET A 196 -5.93 21.97 12.61
CA MET A 196 -7.13 21.29 13.07
C MET A 196 -6.84 19.90 13.65
N PHE A 197 -5.99 19.09 12.99
CA PHE A 197 -5.67 17.73 13.48
C PHE A 197 -5.08 17.74 14.88
N PHE A 198 -4.32 18.76 15.23
CA PHE A 198 -3.75 18.93 16.56
C PHE A 198 -4.76 19.44 17.59
N GLU A 199 -5.89 19.97 17.17
CA GLU A 199 -6.91 20.55 18.06
C GLU A 199 -7.97 19.54 18.50
N PHE A 200 -8.11 18.43 17.80
CA PHE A 200 -9.12 17.45 18.15
C PHE A 200 -8.85 16.79 19.51
N ASP A 201 -9.83 16.94 20.40
CA ASP A 201 -9.89 16.26 21.70
C ASP A 201 -11.26 15.63 21.89
N VAL A 202 -11.32 14.30 21.80
CA VAL A 202 -12.53 13.49 22.04
C VAL A 202 -12.41 12.63 23.30
N THR A 203 -11.45 12.94 24.15
CA THR A 203 -11.19 12.19 25.41
C THR A 203 -12.47 12.00 26.21
N GLN A 204 -13.29 13.05 26.34
CA GLN A 204 -14.53 13.02 27.10
C GLN A 204 -15.66 12.24 26.41
N LEU A 205 -15.55 11.98 25.10
CA LEU A 205 -16.55 11.22 24.34
C LEU A 205 -16.27 9.70 24.39
N CYS A 206 -15.02 9.31 24.51
CA CYS A 206 -14.60 7.90 24.47
C CYS A 206 -15.39 6.99 25.44
N PRO A 207 -15.71 7.38 26.71
CA PRO A 207 -16.48 6.55 27.63
C PRO A 207 -17.93 6.30 27.19
N TYR A 208 -18.46 7.08 26.26
CA TYR A 208 -19.85 6.98 25.77
C TYR A 208 -19.98 6.22 24.47
N VAL A 209 -18.90 5.75 23.87
CA VAL A 209 -18.95 4.89 22.69
C VAL A 209 -19.62 3.56 23.04
N LYS A 210 -20.74 3.25 22.35
CA LYS A 210 -21.52 2.02 22.57
C LYS A 210 -21.19 0.93 21.56
N SER A 211 -20.72 1.31 20.37
CA SER A 211 -20.41 0.38 19.29
C SER A 211 -19.24 -0.53 19.67
N PRO A 212 -19.28 -1.83 19.35
CA PRO A 212 -18.11 -2.69 19.41
C PRO A 212 -16.93 -2.02 18.71
N THR A 213 -15.79 -1.90 19.40
CA THR A 213 -14.65 -1.11 18.90
C THR A 213 -13.38 -1.94 18.82
N LEU A 214 -12.72 -1.89 17.66
CA LEU A 214 -11.39 -2.44 17.45
C LEU A 214 -10.39 -1.30 17.27
N VAL A 215 -9.37 -1.24 18.13
CA VAL A 215 -8.27 -0.29 18.02
C VAL A 215 -7.02 -1.04 17.57
N MET A 216 -6.42 -0.63 16.47
CA MET A 216 -5.20 -1.20 15.92
C MET A 216 -4.13 -0.13 15.81
N HIS A 217 -2.88 -0.45 16.18
CA HIS A 217 -1.78 0.51 16.12
C HIS A 217 -0.44 -0.18 15.92
N ARG A 218 0.37 0.31 15.00
CA ARG A 218 1.72 -0.22 14.77
C ARG A 218 2.70 0.29 15.82
N LYS A 219 3.51 -0.62 16.37
CA LYS A 219 4.47 -0.31 17.43
C LYS A 219 5.54 0.71 17.03
N GLY A 220 5.91 0.71 15.75
CA GLY A 220 6.94 1.60 15.20
C GLY A 220 6.40 2.83 14.50
N ASP A 221 5.11 3.15 14.62
CA ASP A 221 4.53 4.37 14.04
C ASP A 221 5.25 5.60 14.59
N ARG A 222 5.84 6.40 13.67
CA ARG A 222 6.62 7.59 14.01
C ARG A 222 5.80 8.87 13.96
N PHE A 223 4.63 8.83 13.35
CA PHE A 223 3.76 9.98 13.23
C PHE A 223 2.80 10.09 14.42
N ILE A 224 2.02 9.04 14.69
CA ILE A 224 1.20 8.94 15.89
C ILE A 224 1.80 7.85 16.77
N PRO A 225 2.32 8.20 17.98
CA PRO A 225 2.99 7.23 18.83
C PRO A 225 2.08 6.08 19.27
N PHE A 226 2.59 4.86 19.30
CA PHE A 226 1.88 3.65 19.73
C PHE A 226 1.10 3.82 21.04
N LYS A 227 1.66 4.55 22.00
CA LYS A 227 1.00 4.85 23.28
C LYS A 227 -0.31 5.63 23.14
N ALA A 228 -0.50 6.38 22.03
CA ALA A 228 -1.76 7.08 21.76
C ALA A 228 -2.90 6.10 21.48
N GLY A 229 -2.65 5.04 20.68
CA GLY A 229 -3.63 3.99 20.45
C GLY A 229 -3.91 3.15 21.70
N LEU A 230 -2.89 2.90 22.53
CA LEU A 230 -3.06 2.19 23.79
C LEU A 230 -3.90 3.00 24.77
N GLU A 231 -3.65 4.31 24.91
CA GLU A 231 -4.48 5.22 25.71
C GLU A 231 -5.91 5.23 25.19
N LEU A 232 -6.11 5.40 23.87
CA LEU A 232 -7.42 5.42 23.25
C LEU A 232 -8.22 4.16 23.59
N ALA A 233 -7.62 2.99 23.44
CA ALA A 233 -8.27 1.72 23.78
C ALA A 233 -8.66 1.64 25.27
N SER A 234 -7.86 2.23 26.17
CA SER A 234 -8.18 2.25 27.60
C SER A 234 -9.37 3.18 27.94
N LEU A 235 -9.67 4.15 27.09
CA LEU A 235 -10.75 5.11 27.29
C LEU A 235 -12.11 4.62 26.77
N ILE A 236 -12.12 3.72 25.78
CA ILE A 236 -13.35 3.21 25.17
C ILE A 236 -13.76 1.90 25.85
N PRO A 237 -14.98 1.83 26.45
CA PRO A 237 -15.45 0.61 27.10
C PRO A 237 -15.52 -0.57 26.13
N ASN A 238 -15.08 -1.74 26.59
CA ASN A 238 -15.15 -3.00 25.84
C ASN A 238 -14.42 -2.96 24.46
N SER A 239 -13.49 -2.04 24.28
CA SER A 239 -12.65 -2.03 23.07
C SER A 239 -11.66 -3.18 23.08
N ARG A 240 -11.37 -3.71 21.89
CA ARG A 240 -10.29 -4.67 21.66
C ARG A 240 -9.07 -3.93 21.09
N PHE A 241 -7.91 -4.06 21.73
CA PHE A 241 -6.66 -3.49 21.24
C PHE A 241 -5.79 -4.53 20.57
N ILE A 242 -5.30 -4.26 19.36
CA ILE A 242 -4.37 -5.11 18.62
C ILE A 242 -3.08 -4.34 18.34
N PRO A 243 -1.98 -4.68 19.02
CA PRO A 243 -0.66 -4.18 18.67
C PRO A 243 -0.20 -4.83 17.37
N LEU A 244 0.19 -4.01 16.41
CA LEU A 244 0.69 -4.46 15.10
C LEU A 244 2.19 -4.22 14.99
N GLU A 245 2.89 -5.10 14.27
CA GLU A 245 4.29 -4.89 13.95
C GLU A 245 4.46 -3.91 12.78
N GLY A 246 5.67 -3.35 12.62
CA GLY A 246 5.99 -2.42 11.55
C GLY A 246 5.98 -0.95 11.98
N ASN A 247 6.27 -0.07 11.01
CA ASN A 247 6.52 1.35 11.25
C ASN A 247 5.76 2.30 10.30
N SER A 248 5.03 1.77 9.32
CA SER A 248 4.21 2.61 8.43
C SER A 248 2.96 3.09 9.14
N HIS A 249 2.67 4.39 9.04
CA HIS A 249 1.40 4.96 9.50
C HIS A 249 0.23 4.59 8.59
N PHE A 250 0.48 4.41 7.29
CA PHE A 250 -0.57 4.02 6.35
C PHE A 250 -1.01 2.57 6.54
N PRO A 251 -2.33 2.27 6.54
CA PRO A 251 -2.83 0.90 6.69
C PRO A 251 -2.48 -0.03 5.53
N PHE A 252 -2.24 0.52 4.34
CA PHE A 252 -2.00 -0.22 3.11
C PHE A 252 -0.52 -0.48 2.79
N PHE A 253 0.42 -0.11 3.66
CA PHE A 253 1.85 -0.46 3.54
C PHE A 253 2.31 -1.37 4.68
N GLY A 254 3.36 -2.14 4.42
CA GLY A 254 3.93 -3.09 5.38
C GLY A 254 3.06 -4.34 5.56
N ASP A 255 2.85 -4.80 6.78
CA ASP A 255 1.99 -5.95 7.09
C ASP A 255 0.51 -5.56 7.01
N VAL A 256 -0.03 -5.59 5.80
CA VAL A 256 -1.41 -5.27 5.47
C VAL A 256 -2.35 -6.42 5.85
N ASP A 257 -1.87 -7.67 5.72
CA ASP A 257 -2.66 -8.87 6.00
C ASP A 257 -3.10 -8.92 7.47
N SER A 258 -2.24 -8.52 8.39
CA SER A 258 -2.61 -8.44 9.82
C SER A 258 -3.73 -7.42 10.07
N ILE A 259 -3.75 -6.28 9.38
CA ILE A 259 -4.82 -5.29 9.52
C ILE A 259 -6.13 -5.84 8.97
N LEU A 260 -6.12 -6.35 7.75
CA LEU A 260 -7.29 -6.93 7.10
C LEU A 260 -7.86 -8.11 7.89
N LYS A 261 -6.99 -9.04 8.32
CA LYS A 261 -7.37 -10.20 9.12
C LYS A 261 -8.09 -9.79 10.41
N ASN A 262 -7.47 -8.91 11.21
CA ASN A 262 -8.07 -8.49 12.46
C ASN A 262 -9.37 -7.72 12.24
N SER A 263 -9.45 -6.87 11.21
CA SER A 263 -10.66 -6.12 10.86
C SER A 263 -11.80 -7.06 10.46
N LEU A 264 -11.57 -7.94 9.48
CA LEU A 264 -12.59 -8.87 8.98
C LEU A 264 -13.03 -9.86 10.05
N GLN A 265 -12.10 -10.45 10.81
CA GLN A 265 -12.45 -11.33 11.94
C GLN A 265 -13.26 -10.63 13.02
N PHE A 266 -12.98 -9.35 13.29
CA PHE A 266 -13.76 -8.57 14.25
C PHE A 266 -15.18 -8.31 13.76
N LEU A 267 -15.38 -8.14 12.46
CA LEU A 267 -16.68 -7.95 11.82
C LEU A 267 -17.45 -9.27 11.61
N GLY A 268 -16.83 -10.43 11.88
CA GLY A 268 -17.42 -11.75 11.66
C GLY A 268 -17.30 -12.25 10.22
N ASP A 269 -16.50 -11.59 9.41
CA ASP A 269 -16.27 -11.98 8.02
C ASP A 269 -15.17 -13.04 7.87
N PRO A 270 -15.27 -13.93 6.87
CA PRO A 270 -14.22 -14.90 6.59
C PRO A 270 -12.98 -14.19 6.06
N PHE A 271 -11.86 -14.29 6.78
CA PHE A 271 -10.57 -13.87 6.26
C PHE A 271 -9.89 -15.05 5.56
N THR A 272 -9.84 -15.01 4.26
CA THR A 272 -8.90 -15.83 3.48
C THR A 272 -7.63 -15.01 3.30
N ASP A 273 -6.49 -15.51 3.78
CA ASP A 273 -5.19 -14.88 3.57
C ASP A 273 -5.08 -14.41 2.11
N ILE A 274 -4.69 -13.14 1.90
CA ILE A 274 -4.49 -12.62 0.53
C ILE A 274 -3.49 -13.51 -0.21
N GLN A 275 -2.55 -14.14 0.51
CA GLN A 275 -1.66 -15.16 -0.01
C GLN A 275 -2.40 -16.48 -0.36
N GLU A 276 -3.46 -16.86 0.38
CA GLU A 276 -4.29 -18.02 0.04
C GLU A 276 -5.33 -17.69 -1.03
N SER A 277 -5.92 -16.49 -1.04
CA SER A 277 -6.82 -16.06 -2.11
C SER A 277 -6.07 -15.71 -3.39
N ALA A 278 -4.86 -15.16 -3.31
CA ALA A 278 -3.94 -15.07 -4.43
C ALA A 278 -3.43 -16.47 -4.84
N ALA A 279 -3.26 -17.40 -3.90
CA ALA A 279 -2.97 -18.82 -4.21
C ALA A 279 -4.20 -19.54 -4.77
N ALA A 280 -5.42 -19.33 -4.27
CA ALA A 280 -6.65 -19.92 -4.81
C ALA A 280 -7.08 -19.27 -6.14
N GLN A 281 -6.82 -17.98 -6.34
CA GLN A 281 -6.92 -17.32 -7.65
C GLN A 281 -5.70 -17.60 -8.53
N SER A 282 -4.54 -17.97 -7.96
CA SER A 282 -3.37 -18.45 -8.71
C SER A 282 -3.42 -19.94 -9.00
N GLU A 283 -4.33 -20.71 -8.42
CA GLU A 283 -4.66 -22.07 -8.93
C GLU A 283 -5.35 -21.99 -10.30
N THR A 284 -5.88 -20.82 -10.69
CA THR A 284 -6.31 -20.52 -12.08
C THR A 284 -5.42 -19.54 -12.83
N LYS A 285 -4.50 -18.81 -12.18
CA LYS A 285 -3.38 -18.14 -12.84
C LYS A 285 -2.21 -19.12 -12.90
N GLN A 286 -2.23 -19.97 -13.91
CA GLN A 286 -1.09 -20.71 -14.40
C GLN A 286 0.12 -19.77 -14.40
N LEU A 287 1.20 -20.12 -13.67
CA LEU A 287 2.47 -19.39 -13.77
C LEU A 287 2.79 -19.31 -15.26
N CYS A 288 2.72 -18.09 -15.81
CA CYS A 288 2.77 -17.91 -17.27
C CYS A 288 4.15 -18.26 -17.82
N HIS A 289 5.21 -18.18 -16.97
CA HIS A 289 6.59 -18.37 -17.41
C HIS A 289 7.41 -19.19 -16.40
N ASP A 290 8.32 -19.97 -16.91
CA ASP A 290 9.24 -20.75 -16.08
C ASP A 290 10.39 -19.87 -15.56
N VAL A 291 10.85 -18.91 -16.36
CA VAL A 291 11.93 -18.00 -16.00
C VAL A 291 11.73 -16.63 -16.63
N PHE A 292 11.91 -15.58 -15.83
CA PHE A 292 12.06 -14.21 -16.30
C PHE A 292 13.54 -13.92 -16.54
N ILE A 293 13.89 -13.34 -17.68
CA ILE A 293 15.27 -12.97 -18.02
C ILE A 293 15.43 -11.45 -17.92
N SER A 294 16.24 -11.02 -16.96
CA SER A 294 16.62 -9.62 -16.75
C SER A 294 18.03 -9.37 -17.29
N PHE A 295 18.19 -8.31 -18.06
CA PHE A 295 19.47 -7.95 -18.70
C PHE A 295 19.55 -6.44 -18.97
N ALA A 296 20.76 -5.91 -19.10
CA ALA A 296 20.97 -4.55 -19.61
C ALA A 296 20.98 -4.53 -21.14
N PHE A 297 20.54 -3.45 -21.74
CA PHE A 297 20.44 -3.34 -23.21
C PHE A 297 21.71 -3.72 -23.98
N PRO A 298 22.95 -3.38 -23.53
CA PRO A 298 24.17 -3.85 -24.19
C PRO A 298 24.34 -5.38 -24.20
N ASP A 299 23.71 -6.10 -23.25
CA ASP A 299 23.80 -7.56 -23.12
C ASP A 299 22.70 -8.31 -23.90
N ARG A 300 21.92 -7.58 -24.71
CA ARG A 300 20.76 -8.10 -25.47
C ARG A 300 21.07 -9.33 -26.30
N GLU A 301 22.22 -9.37 -26.97
CA GLU A 301 22.61 -10.52 -27.81
C GLU A 301 22.81 -11.78 -26.96
N SER A 302 23.49 -11.67 -25.81
CA SER A 302 23.66 -12.76 -24.86
C SER A 302 22.34 -13.23 -24.27
N ALA A 303 21.44 -12.29 -23.90
CA ALA A 303 20.11 -12.60 -23.41
C ALA A 303 19.26 -13.32 -24.47
N ALA A 304 19.34 -12.91 -25.74
CA ALA A 304 18.63 -13.55 -26.85
C ALA A 304 19.09 -15.00 -27.08
N LYS A 305 20.39 -15.27 -26.99
CA LYS A 305 20.94 -16.62 -27.07
C LYS A 305 20.44 -17.51 -25.94
N ILE A 306 20.45 -16.98 -24.70
CA ILE A 306 19.89 -17.67 -23.52
C ILE A 306 18.40 -17.94 -23.72
N TYR A 307 17.62 -16.92 -24.09
CA TYR A 307 16.16 -17.04 -24.35
C TYR A 307 15.84 -18.13 -25.37
N SER A 308 16.48 -18.06 -26.54
CA SER A 308 16.28 -19.00 -27.65
C SER A 308 16.64 -20.44 -27.26
N HIS A 309 17.76 -20.63 -26.56
CA HIS A 309 18.19 -21.94 -26.08
C HIS A 309 17.24 -22.53 -25.05
N LEU A 310 16.79 -21.75 -24.07
CA LEU A 310 15.85 -22.20 -23.05
C LEU A 310 14.50 -22.59 -23.69
N LYS A 311 13.98 -21.77 -24.60
CA LYS A 311 12.75 -22.03 -25.33
C LYS A 311 12.83 -23.30 -26.17
N GLY A 312 13.95 -23.52 -26.88
CA GLY A 312 14.18 -24.74 -27.67
C GLY A 312 14.31 -25.99 -26.82
N ASN A 313 14.58 -25.88 -25.50
CA ASN A 313 14.69 -27.01 -24.56
C ASN A 313 13.48 -27.19 -23.64
N GLY A 314 12.32 -26.62 -24.03
CA GLY A 314 11.04 -26.82 -23.35
C GLY A 314 10.87 -26.04 -22.05
N ILE A 315 11.68 -24.99 -21.83
CA ILE A 315 11.47 -23.98 -20.78
C ILE A 315 10.69 -22.83 -21.42
N ASN A 316 9.72 -22.27 -20.71
CA ASN A 316 8.97 -21.09 -21.15
C ASN A 316 9.57 -19.80 -20.57
N PRO A 317 10.58 -19.16 -21.22
CA PRO A 317 11.17 -17.92 -20.76
C PRO A 317 10.29 -16.74 -21.11
N PHE A 318 10.46 -15.64 -20.36
CA PHE A 318 9.93 -14.31 -20.65
C PHE A 318 11.05 -13.26 -20.52
N TRP A 319 11.04 -12.27 -21.38
CA TRP A 319 11.91 -11.10 -21.33
C TRP A 319 11.17 -9.83 -21.79
N CYS A 320 11.78 -8.67 -21.60
CA CYS A 320 11.11 -7.39 -21.86
C CYS A 320 10.65 -7.19 -23.31
N GLU A 321 11.23 -7.88 -24.29
CA GLU A 321 10.82 -7.78 -25.70
C GLU A 321 9.56 -8.58 -26.03
N ASP A 322 9.06 -9.42 -25.13
CA ASP A 322 7.75 -10.07 -25.26
C ASP A 322 6.58 -9.07 -24.99
N ILE A 323 6.88 -7.85 -24.55
CA ILE A 323 5.89 -6.80 -24.28
C ILE A 323 5.61 -6.01 -25.56
N THR A 324 4.34 -5.96 -25.95
CA THR A 324 3.89 -5.26 -27.17
C THR A 324 3.78 -3.75 -26.93
N ALA A 325 4.12 -2.94 -27.92
CA ALA A 325 3.99 -1.49 -27.86
C ALA A 325 2.54 -1.04 -27.57
N GLY A 326 2.37 -0.02 -26.72
CA GLY A 326 1.06 0.53 -26.33
C GLY A 326 0.49 0.00 -25.02
N GLN A 327 1.20 -0.91 -24.31
CA GLN A 327 0.83 -1.42 -22.99
C GLN A 327 1.59 -0.69 -21.88
N ASP A 328 1.06 -0.75 -20.64
CA ASP A 328 1.76 -0.20 -19.45
C ASP A 328 2.99 -1.06 -19.11
N TYR A 329 4.12 -0.68 -19.71
CA TYR A 329 5.39 -1.41 -19.62
C TYR A 329 5.86 -1.72 -18.19
N PRO A 330 5.88 -0.77 -17.23
CA PRO A 330 6.32 -1.05 -15.86
C PRO A 330 5.42 -2.05 -15.11
N GLN A 331 4.11 -1.97 -15.31
CA GLN A 331 3.15 -2.87 -14.66
C GLN A 331 3.28 -4.28 -15.20
N LEU A 332 3.32 -4.44 -16.51
CA LEU A 332 3.45 -5.75 -17.17
C LEU A 332 4.76 -6.44 -16.83
N LEU A 333 5.85 -5.69 -16.78
CA LEU A 333 7.16 -6.21 -16.38
C LEU A 333 7.15 -6.72 -14.93
N GLY A 334 6.58 -5.94 -14.02
CA GLY A 334 6.41 -6.34 -12.62
C GLY A 334 5.54 -7.59 -12.48
N ASP A 335 4.44 -7.68 -13.25
CA ASP A 335 3.57 -8.85 -13.27
C ASP A 335 4.24 -10.08 -13.87
N ALA A 336 5.02 -9.93 -14.93
CA ALA A 336 5.78 -11.03 -15.51
C ALA A 336 6.81 -11.60 -14.51
N ILE A 337 7.52 -10.74 -13.76
CA ILE A 337 8.45 -11.17 -12.71
C ILE A 337 7.68 -11.92 -11.62
N ARG A 338 6.55 -11.37 -11.14
CA ARG A 338 5.71 -12.00 -10.11
C ARG A 338 5.12 -13.35 -10.55
N ASN A 339 4.77 -13.49 -11.83
CA ASN A 339 4.16 -14.70 -12.40
C ASN A 339 5.18 -15.69 -12.99
N SER A 340 6.48 -15.45 -12.88
CA SER A 340 7.54 -16.39 -13.25
C SER A 340 7.93 -17.29 -12.07
N ARG A 341 8.35 -18.54 -12.36
CA ARG A 341 8.83 -19.50 -11.33
C ARG A 341 10.20 -19.13 -10.79
N SER A 342 11.06 -18.60 -11.66
CA SER A 342 12.44 -18.20 -11.34
C SER A 342 12.79 -16.90 -12.07
N PHE A 343 13.90 -16.30 -11.66
CA PHE A 343 14.42 -15.05 -12.21
C PHE A 343 15.89 -15.26 -12.60
N LEU A 344 16.21 -15.15 -13.87
CA LEU A 344 17.56 -15.21 -14.40
C LEU A 344 18.08 -13.79 -14.57
N LEU A 345 19.18 -13.48 -13.91
CA LEU A 345 19.86 -12.20 -14.01
C LEU A 345 21.13 -12.36 -14.86
N VAL A 346 21.18 -11.74 -16.03
CA VAL A 346 22.41 -11.63 -16.82
C VAL A 346 23.33 -10.63 -16.14
N VAL A 347 24.46 -11.08 -15.62
CA VAL A 347 25.40 -10.27 -14.85
C VAL A 347 26.58 -9.87 -15.73
N SER A 348 26.73 -8.55 -15.90
CA SER A 348 27.76 -7.88 -16.65
C SER A 348 28.09 -6.52 -16.03
N SER A 349 29.15 -5.85 -16.48
CA SER A 349 29.43 -4.46 -16.12
C SER A 349 28.24 -3.53 -16.47
N SER A 350 27.56 -3.80 -17.58
CA SER A 350 26.39 -3.05 -18.03
C SER A 350 25.19 -3.27 -17.11
N SER A 351 24.91 -4.51 -16.73
CA SER A 351 23.76 -4.84 -15.86
C SER A 351 23.97 -4.34 -14.44
N ASP A 352 25.21 -4.38 -13.89
CA ASP A 352 25.51 -3.85 -12.56
C ASP A 352 25.27 -2.34 -12.47
N ASN A 353 25.47 -1.60 -13.55
CA ASN A 353 25.22 -0.16 -13.64
C ASN A 353 23.79 0.21 -14.08
N SER A 354 22.96 -0.76 -14.45
CA SER A 354 21.60 -0.52 -14.94
C SER A 354 20.59 -0.30 -13.81
N THR A 355 19.95 0.86 -13.81
CA THR A 355 18.86 1.16 -12.87
C THR A 355 17.65 0.25 -13.08
N SER A 356 17.33 -0.11 -14.34
CA SER A 356 16.21 -1.00 -14.67
C SER A 356 16.46 -2.41 -14.15
N VAL A 357 17.63 -2.99 -14.41
CA VAL A 357 18.02 -4.31 -13.92
C VAL A 357 17.99 -4.37 -12.39
N ARG A 358 18.42 -3.31 -11.72
CA ARG A 358 18.39 -3.21 -10.26
C ARG A 358 16.95 -3.22 -9.72
N LYS A 359 16.02 -2.48 -10.35
CA LYS A 359 14.60 -2.48 -9.99
C LYS A 359 13.96 -3.85 -10.20
N GLU A 360 14.21 -4.50 -11.31
CA GLU A 360 13.69 -5.83 -11.63
C GLU A 360 14.22 -6.88 -10.64
N THR A 361 15.51 -6.84 -10.33
CA THR A 361 16.15 -7.72 -9.33
C THR A 361 15.56 -7.50 -7.94
N ALA A 362 15.28 -6.24 -7.55
CA ALA A 362 14.63 -5.92 -6.29
C ALA A 362 13.18 -6.47 -6.23
N ILE A 363 12.41 -6.38 -7.32
CA ILE A 363 11.09 -7.00 -7.41
C ILE A 363 11.19 -8.52 -7.21
N ALA A 364 12.13 -9.18 -7.89
CA ALA A 364 12.35 -10.62 -7.76
C ALA A 364 12.77 -11.02 -6.34
N HIS A 365 13.67 -10.27 -5.72
CA HIS A 365 14.15 -10.48 -4.35
C HIS A 365 13.01 -10.36 -3.33
N ASN A 366 12.23 -9.27 -3.39
CA ASN A 366 11.11 -9.00 -2.48
C ASN A 366 9.99 -10.05 -2.62
N ASN A 367 9.82 -10.61 -3.83
CA ASN A 367 8.87 -11.71 -4.09
C ASN A 367 9.47 -13.10 -3.84
N LYS A 368 10.64 -13.19 -3.18
CA LYS A 368 11.31 -14.46 -2.82
C LYS A 368 11.49 -15.40 -4.01
N LYS A 369 11.73 -14.85 -5.21
CA LYS A 369 12.00 -15.65 -6.41
C LYS A 369 13.33 -16.40 -6.27
N ALA A 370 13.48 -17.52 -6.96
CA ALA A 370 14.79 -18.13 -7.13
C ALA A 370 15.56 -17.28 -8.14
N ILE A 371 16.50 -16.47 -7.66
CA ILE A 371 17.37 -15.65 -8.51
C ILE A 371 18.55 -16.50 -8.93
N ILE A 372 18.80 -16.55 -10.24
CA ILE A 372 19.91 -17.30 -10.88
C ILE A 372 20.80 -16.24 -11.55
N PRO A 373 21.86 -15.77 -10.88
CA PRO A 373 22.78 -14.81 -11.48
C PRO A 373 23.74 -15.53 -12.44
N VAL A 374 23.68 -15.16 -13.71
CA VAL A 374 24.49 -15.72 -14.81
C VAL A 374 25.51 -14.69 -15.23
N ARG A 375 26.77 -14.87 -14.85
CA ARG A 375 27.86 -14.00 -15.27
C ARG A 375 28.26 -14.34 -16.69
N ILE A 376 28.23 -13.34 -17.58
CA ILE A 376 28.67 -13.47 -18.96
C ILE A 376 30.10 -12.91 -19.17
N GLU A 377 30.65 -12.27 -18.16
CA GLU A 377 31.99 -11.75 -18.08
C GLU A 377 32.55 -11.88 -16.66
N GLU A 378 33.87 -11.84 -16.50
CA GLU A 378 34.52 -12.02 -15.20
C GLU A 378 34.44 -10.73 -14.36
N ILE A 379 33.29 -10.53 -13.70
CA ILE A 379 33.07 -9.41 -12.77
C ILE A 379 32.50 -9.87 -11.45
N LEU A 380 32.69 -9.03 -10.43
CA LEU A 380 31.94 -9.05 -9.17
C LEU A 380 31.04 -7.81 -9.14
N PRO A 381 29.71 -7.97 -9.21
CA PRO A 381 28.80 -6.84 -9.19
C PRO A 381 28.85 -6.12 -7.83
N LYS A 382 28.88 -4.78 -7.86
CA LYS A 382 28.91 -3.93 -6.66
C LYS A 382 27.53 -3.39 -6.33
N ASN A 383 26.80 -2.94 -7.35
CA ASN A 383 25.49 -2.30 -7.18
C ASN A 383 24.35 -3.32 -7.01
N LEU A 384 24.54 -4.54 -7.48
CA LEU A 384 23.58 -5.66 -7.33
C LEU A 384 23.95 -6.57 -6.15
N GLU A 385 25.11 -6.40 -5.52
CA GLU A 385 25.65 -7.28 -4.48
C GLU A 385 24.62 -7.59 -3.39
N TYR A 386 24.01 -6.57 -2.80
CA TYR A 386 23.02 -6.74 -1.72
C TYR A 386 21.82 -7.62 -2.11
N LEU A 387 21.38 -7.54 -3.37
CA LEU A 387 20.20 -8.28 -3.85
C LEU A 387 20.48 -9.74 -4.18
N ILE A 388 21.75 -10.08 -4.45
CA ILE A 388 22.16 -11.41 -4.90
C ILE A 388 23.24 -12.07 -4.02
N ALA A 389 23.61 -11.45 -2.89
CA ALA A 389 24.69 -11.90 -2.00
C ALA A 389 24.57 -13.37 -1.55
N ASN A 390 23.35 -13.88 -1.42
CA ASN A 390 23.08 -15.27 -1.01
C ASN A 390 22.91 -16.24 -2.18
N ASN A 391 23.16 -15.80 -3.42
CA ASN A 391 22.95 -16.62 -4.61
C ASN A 391 24.30 -17.13 -5.16
N LEU A 392 24.34 -18.39 -5.56
CA LEU A 392 25.48 -18.94 -6.28
C LEU A 392 25.47 -18.44 -7.72
N PHE A 393 26.59 -17.91 -8.18
CA PHE A 393 26.76 -17.50 -9.57
C PHE A 393 26.87 -18.69 -10.50
N PHE A 394 26.23 -18.57 -11.65
CA PHE A 394 26.50 -19.44 -12.80
C PHE A 394 27.46 -18.72 -13.74
N ASP A 395 28.66 -19.25 -13.91
CA ASP A 395 29.66 -18.69 -14.80
C ASP A 395 29.48 -19.20 -16.24
N ALA A 396 29.14 -18.27 -17.13
CA ALA A 396 28.99 -18.48 -18.56
C ALA A 396 30.13 -17.85 -19.37
N PHE A 397 31.30 -17.87 -18.78
CA PHE A 397 32.56 -17.49 -19.42
C PHE A 397 33.65 -18.56 -19.15
N PRO A 398 34.77 -18.65 -19.93
CA PRO A 398 35.06 -17.82 -21.11
C PRO A 398 34.12 -18.10 -22.29
N HIS A 399 34.11 -17.16 -23.23
CA HIS A 399 33.36 -17.32 -24.48
C HIS A 399 33.82 -18.53 -25.31
N PRO A 400 32.95 -19.13 -26.15
CA PRO A 400 31.58 -18.69 -26.47
C PRO A 400 30.53 -19.11 -25.45
N LEU A 401 29.51 -18.26 -25.25
CA LEU A 401 28.37 -18.45 -24.31
C LEU A 401 27.64 -19.80 -24.54
N GLU A 402 27.55 -20.23 -25.79
CA GLU A 402 26.80 -21.44 -26.21
C GLU A 402 27.30 -22.72 -25.52
N GLN A 403 28.56 -22.80 -25.16
CA GLN A 403 29.14 -23.95 -24.45
C GLN A 403 28.58 -24.16 -23.05
N HIS A 404 28.03 -23.09 -22.45
CA HIS A 404 27.51 -23.08 -21.08
C HIS A 404 25.99 -23.30 -21.02
N LEU A 405 25.25 -23.11 -22.14
CA LEU A 405 23.79 -23.05 -22.15
C LEU A 405 23.11 -24.35 -21.76
N THR A 406 23.67 -25.52 -22.14
CA THR A 406 23.12 -26.82 -21.77
C THR A 406 23.19 -27.05 -20.26
N ARG A 407 24.32 -26.67 -19.61
CA ARG A 407 24.47 -26.74 -18.14
C ARG A 407 23.50 -25.79 -17.46
N LEU A 408 23.38 -24.55 -17.95
CA LEU A 408 22.43 -23.55 -17.44
C LEU A 408 20.99 -24.07 -17.49
N THR A 409 20.58 -24.65 -18.60
CA THR A 409 19.25 -25.23 -18.78
C THR A 409 18.95 -26.32 -17.76
N ASN A 410 19.90 -27.21 -17.49
CA ASN A 410 19.75 -28.29 -16.52
C ASN A 410 19.62 -27.72 -15.09
N ASP A 411 20.36 -26.69 -14.73
CA ASP A 411 20.27 -26.08 -13.41
C ASP A 411 18.96 -25.29 -13.21
N ILE A 412 18.46 -24.64 -14.26
CA ILE A 412 17.13 -24.02 -14.24
C ILE A 412 16.05 -25.10 -14.05
N LYS A 413 16.09 -26.21 -14.78
CA LYS A 413 15.14 -27.33 -14.64
C LYS A 413 15.12 -27.90 -13.22
N LYS A 414 16.27 -28.08 -12.58
CA LYS A 414 16.39 -28.50 -11.18
C LYS A 414 15.76 -27.47 -10.24
N THR A 415 16.02 -26.18 -10.45
CA THR A 415 15.48 -25.09 -9.63
C THR A 415 13.97 -25.01 -9.71
N ILE A 416 13.40 -25.16 -10.89
CA ILE A 416 11.94 -25.17 -11.12
C ILE A 416 11.31 -26.44 -10.54
N GLY A 417 11.93 -27.62 -10.71
CA GLY A 417 11.42 -28.91 -10.26
C GLY A 417 11.46 -29.12 -8.74
N SER A 418 12.50 -28.60 -8.07
CA SER A 418 12.65 -28.75 -6.61
C SER A 418 11.59 -28.00 -5.79
N ARG A 419 11.02 -26.92 -6.31
CA ARG A 419 9.90 -26.20 -5.68
C ARG A 419 8.55 -26.90 -5.85
N ALA A 420 8.36 -27.71 -6.91
CA ALA A 420 7.16 -28.53 -7.08
C ALA A 420 7.10 -29.68 -6.07
N GLY A 421 8.26 -30.24 -5.67
CA GLY A 421 8.36 -31.32 -4.69
C GLY A 421 8.15 -30.90 -3.23
N LYS A 422 8.60 -29.70 -2.82
CA LYS A 422 8.40 -29.20 -1.46
C LYS A 422 6.94 -28.85 -1.14
N LYS A 423 6.14 -28.44 -2.14
CA LYS A 423 4.69 -28.24 -1.96
C LYS A 423 3.90 -29.55 -1.78
N ARG A 424 4.41 -30.72 -2.22
CA ARG A 424 3.78 -32.03 -2.00
C ARG A 424 4.11 -32.66 -0.64
N ALA A 425 5.25 -32.34 -0.04
CA ALA A 425 5.68 -32.90 1.25
C ALA A 425 5.08 -32.17 2.47
N SER A 426 4.58 -30.96 2.33
CA SER A 426 3.87 -30.23 3.40
C SER A 426 2.35 -30.46 3.40
N ARG A 427 1.85 -31.34 2.53
CA ARG A 427 0.42 -31.77 2.45
C ARG A 427 0.20 -33.24 2.87
N LYS A 428 1.17 -33.85 3.60
CA LYS A 428 0.97 -35.17 4.25
C LYS A 428 1.04 -35.08 5.76
#